data_abf0ac8925621861b51c5733e51bbcc1
#
_entry.id   abf0ac8925621861b51c5733e51bbcc1
#
_cell.length_a   1.000
_cell.length_b   1.000
_cell.length_c   1.000
_cell.angle_alpha   90.00
_cell.angle_beta   90.00
_cell.angle_gamma   90.00
#
_symmetry.space_group_name_H-M   'P 1'
#
loop_
_entity.id
_entity.type
_entity.pdbx_description
1 polymer ?
#
loop_
_entity_poly.entity_id
_entity_poly.type
_entity_poly.pdbx_seq_one_letter_code
_entity_poly.pdbx_strand_id
1 'polypeptide(L)'
;MGRLVDGKWIESSLITSDEEGSFKRQPRTFLDTIAADHSRFQVESGRYHLYVSYACPWAHRTLIFRSLKELENHISVSVVHPDMMEQGWSFASNFPGATGDELHGFDQLFEVYQKAQRDVSTSVTVPILWDKKLDTIVNNESSQIIRIFNSAFNELTGNSVDFYPEALRSEIDSWNEEIYECVNNGVYRSGFAQSQSAHEHAVNELFRALDKIDRHLSRHSYLVGNQLTEADLRLIPTLLRFDVVYVTHFKANRKRIKDYTHISEYLRRLYKIPAIHQTTHFDHIKRHYYYSHESINPQRIIPVGPDSIF
;
A
#
# COMPACT_ATOMS: atom_id res chain seq x y z
N MET A 1 -15.77 8.65 -4.50
CA MET A 1 -14.30 8.85 -4.59
C MET A 1 -14.04 10.18 -5.27
N GLY A 2 -12.88 10.82 -5.09
CA GLY A 2 -12.61 12.14 -5.66
C GLY A 2 -11.16 12.56 -5.49
N ARG A 3 -10.90 13.83 -5.83
CA ARG A 3 -9.58 14.47 -5.70
C ARG A 3 -9.72 15.93 -5.28
N LEU A 4 -8.64 16.53 -4.83
CA LEU A 4 -8.56 17.97 -4.64
C LEU A 4 -8.14 18.65 -5.96
N VAL A 5 -8.82 19.75 -6.28
CA VAL A 5 -8.47 20.69 -7.35
C VAL A 5 -8.54 22.09 -6.76
N ASP A 6 -7.41 22.79 -6.75
CA ASP A 6 -7.26 24.12 -6.12
C ASP A 6 -7.83 24.14 -4.69
N GLY A 7 -7.48 23.11 -3.92
CA GLY A 7 -7.91 22.92 -2.54
C GLY A 7 -9.37 22.53 -2.35
N LYS A 8 -10.15 22.36 -3.40
CA LYS A 8 -11.57 21.97 -3.31
C LYS A 8 -11.75 20.49 -3.62
N TRP A 9 -12.54 19.79 -2.80
CA TRP A 9 -12.91 18.42 -3.08
C TRP A 9 -13.84 18.35 -4.31
N ILE A 10 -13.44 17.55 -5.29
CA ILE A 10 -14.22 17.28 -6.49
C ILE A 10 -14.47 15.78 -6.56
N GLU A 11 -15.74 15.40 -6.55
CA GLU A 11 -16.12 14.03 -6.82
C GLU A 11 -15.76 13.66 -8.25
N SER A 12 -14.96 12.62 -8.38
CA SER A 12 -14.51 12.12 -9.67
C SER A 12 -14.14 10.65 -9.55
N SER A 13 -14.14 9.94 -10.65
CA SER A 13 -13.55 8.60 -10.65
C SER A 13 -12.06 8.70 -10.34
N LEU A 14 -11.57 7.91 -9.36
CA LEU A 14 -10.13 7.67 -9.18
C LEU A 14 -9.57 6.73 -10.25
N ILE A 15 -10.47 6.06 -10.99
CA ILE A 15 -10.11 5.19 -12.11
C ILE A 15 -9.91 6.11 -13.31
N THR A 16 -8.65 6.45 -13.59
CA THR A 16 -8.24 7.14 -14.80
C THR A 16 -7.72 6.11 -15.79
N SER A 17 -8.18 6.16 -17.03
CA SER A 17 -7.74 5.28 -18.10
C SER A 17 -7.17 6.09 -19.28
N ASP A 18 -6.31 5.44 -20.07
CA ASP A 18 -5.92 5.96 -21.38
C ASP A 18 -6.99 5.67 -22.44
N GLU A 19 -6.71 6.04 -23.67
CA GLU A 19 -7.62 5.85 -24.82
C GLU A 19 -7.91 4.38 -25.11
N GLU A 20 -7.01 3.46 -24.72
CA GLU A 20 -7.18 2.02 -24.88
C GLU A 20 -7.94 1.37 -23.70
N GLY A 21 -8.28 2.15 -22.67
CA GLY A 21 -8.99 1.71 -21.48
C GLY A 21 -8.11 1.09 -20.40
N SER A 22 -6.78 1.29 -20.47
CA SER A 22 -5.84 0.82 -19.45
C SER A 22 -5.77 1.80 -18.28
N PHE A 23 -5.82 1.28 -17.04
CA PHE A 23 -5.72 2.08 -15.82
C PHE A 23 -4.38 2.81 -15.70
N LYS A 24 -4.43 4.11 -15.38
CA LYS A 24 -3.25 4.96 -15.13
C LYS A 24 -3.26 5.52 -13.71
N ARG A 25 -2.13 5.37 -13.02
CA ARG A 25 -1.95 5.91 -11.67
C ARG A 25 -1.36 7.32 -11.72
N GLN A 26 -1.96 8.25 -10.97
CA GLN A 26 -1.47 9.62 -10.87
C GLN A 26 -0.19 9.68 -9.98
N PRO A 27 0.78 10.55 -10.31
CA PRO A 27 1.97 10.77 -9.49
C PRO A 27 1.62 11.35 -8.11
N ARG A 28 2.56 11.23 -7.17
CA ARG A 28 2.44 11.78 -5.82
C ARG A 28 2.97 13.21 -5.76
N THR A 29 2.49 13.99 -4.80
CA THR A 29 2.75 15.44 -4.72
C THR A 29 3.79 15.78 -3.64
N PHE A 30 3.79 15.03 -2.52
CA PHE A 30 4.68 15.29 -1.38
C PHE A 30 5.76 14.21 -1.35
N LEU A 31 7.03 14.60 -1.58
CA LEU A 31 8.15 13.67 -1.80
C LEU A 31 9.40 14.05 -0.99
N ASP A 32 9.24 14.80 0.11
CA ASP A 32 10.33 15.12 1.02
C ASP A 32 10.81 13.88 1.80
N THR A 33 11.97 13.98 2.43
CA THR A 33 12.58 12.91 3.22
C THR A 33 12.84 13.36 4.66
N ILE A 34 13.18 12.41 5.53
CA ILE A 34 13.63 12.65 6.90
C ILE A 34 15.09 12.23 6.99
N ALA A 35 15.95 13.10 7.52
CA ALA A 35 17.36 12.81 7.82
C ALA A 35 17.83 13.65 9.00
N ALA A 36 18.89 13.21 9.67
CA ALA A 36 19.43 13.91 10.86
C ALA A 36 19.90 15.35 10.53
N ASP A 37 20.45 15.55 9.35
CA ASP A 37 20.95 16.82 8.83
C ASP A 37 19.97 17.58 7.94
N HIS A 38 18.74 17.06 7.77
CA HIS A 38 17.73 17.74 6.95
C HIS A 38 17.28 19.07 7.57
N SER A 39 17.24 20.13 6.78
CA SER A 39 16.95 21.49 7.26
C SER A 39 15.56 21.67 7.89
N ARG A 40 14.57 20.88 7.45
CA ARG A 40 13.18 20.93 7.92
C ARG A 40 12.77 19.68 8.67
N PHE A 41 12.99 18.50 8.11
CA PHE A 41 12.46 17.23 8.59
C PHE A 41 13.55 16.38 9.27
N GLN A 42 13.92 16.78 10.49
CA GLN A 42 14.95 16.10 11.30
C GLN A 42 14.36 14.88 12.01
N VAL A 43 15.22 13.92 12.34
CA VAL A 43 14.84 12.74 13.12
C VAL A 43 14.52 13.14 14.56
N GLU A 44 13.31 12.86 15.01
CA GLU A 44 12.82 13.22 16.36
C GLU A 44 11.74 12.23 16.80
N SER A 45 11.87 11.65 18.00
CA SER A 45 10.87 10.74 18.55
C SER A 45 9.54 11.44 18.80
N GLY A 46 8.44 10.80 18.42
CA GLY A 46 7.11 11.35 18.65
C GLY A 46 6.71 12.51 17.72
N ARG A 47 7.61 12.98 16.84
CA ARG A 47 7.34 14.09 15.93
C ARG A 47 6.45 13.71 14.75
N TYR A 48 6.58 12.51 14.23
CA TYR A 48 5.91 12.09 13.03
C TYR A 48 4.66 11.28 13.32
N HIS A 49 3.71 11.32 12.37
CA HIS A 49 2.46 10.61 12.40
C HIS A 49 2.18 9.97 11.04
N LEU A 50 1.61 8.77 11.02
CA LEU A 50 1.32 8.03 9.79
C LEU A 50 -0.19 7.84 9.64
N TYR A 51 -0.78 8.41 8.58
CA TYR A 51 -2.16 8.12 8.21
C TYR A 51 -2.21 6.94 7.24
N VAL A 52 -3.03 5.94 7.54
CA VAL A 52 -3.12 4.69 6.79
C VAL A 52 -4.56 4.21 6.63
N SER A 53 -4.74 3.31 5.67
CA SER A 53 -5.86 2.37 5.64
C SER A 53 -5.31 0.95 5.73
N TYR A 54 -5.86 0.12 6.61
CA TYR A 54 -5.50 -1.29 6.69
C TYR A 54 -5.87 -2.07 5.42
N ALA A 55 -6.81 -1.56 4.64
CA ALA A 55 -7.16 -2.14 3.34
C ALA A 55 -6.10 -1.87 2.26
N CYS A 56 -5.40 -0.74 2.32
CA CYS A 56 -4.50 -0.29 1.26
C CYS A 56 -3.18 -1.06 1.25
N PRO A 57 -2.78 -1.73 0.14
CA PRO A 57 -1.52 -2.46 0.07
C PRO A 57 -0.29 -1.54 0.10
N TRP A 58 -0.43 -0.29 -0.35
CA TRP A 58 0.64 0.70 -0.31
C TRP A 58 0.90 1.19 1.12
N ALA A 59 -0.15 1.46 1.90
CA ALA A 59 -0.04 1.80 3.31
C ALA A 59 0.45 0.60 4.15
N HIS A 60 0.04 -0.62 3.80
CA HIS A 60 0.48 -1.84 4.49
C HIS A 60 2.01 -1.99 4.50
N ARG A 61 2.70 -1.63 3.40
CA ARG A 61 4.18 -1.61 3.37
C ARG A 61 4.76 -0.76 4.49
N THR A 62 4.20 0.43 4.70
CA THR A 62 4.70 1.38 5.71
C THR A 62 4.45 0.88 7.14
N LEU A 63 3.34 0.19 7.37
CA LEU A 63 3.04 -0.46 8.65
C LEU A 63 4.01 -1.62 8.94
N ILE A 64 4.31 -2.46 7.94
CA ILE A 64 5.29 -3.54 8.07
C ILE A 64 6.66 -2.97 8.43
N PHE A 65 7.14 -1.95 7.70
CA PHE A 65 8.43 -1.32 8.00
C PHE A 65 8.44 -0.63 9.37
N ARG A 66 7.34 0.05 9.75
CA ARG A 66 7.20 0.65 11.08
C ARG A 66 7.39 -0.39 12.18
N SER A 67 6.83 -1.60 12.01
CA SER A 67 6.98 -2.68 12.97
C SER A 67 8.36 -3.33 12.91
N LEU A 68 8.88 -3.67 11.72
CA LEU A 68 10.21 -4.26 11.56
C LEU A 68 11.34 -3.37 12.10
N LYS A 69 11.12 -2.05 12.10
CA LYS A 69 12.10 -1.04 12.56
C LYS A 69 11.82 -0.52 13.97
N GLU A 70 10.86 -1.14 14.68
CA GLU A 70 10.53 -0.81 16.08
C GLU A 70 10.12 0.67 16.27
N LEU A 71 9.37 1.21 15.29
CA LEU A 71 8.96 2.62 15.26
C LEU A 71 7.61 2.89 15.95
N GLU A 72 6.97 1.88 16.56
CA GLU A 72 5.63 2.01 17.15
C GLU A 72 5.57 3.08 18.25
N ASN A 73 6.62 3.21 19.04
CA ASN A 73 6.71 4.22 20.10
C ASN A 73 7.20 5.59 19.61
N HIS A 74 7.63 5.69 18.36
CA HIS A 74 8.25 6.90 17.80
C HIS A 74 7.40 7.59 16.73
N ILE A 75 6.54 6.82 16.05
CA ILE A 75 5.65 7.31 14.98
C ILE A 75 4.23 6.82 15.28
N SER A 76 3.34 7.72 15.65
CA SER A 76 1.93 7.41 15.90
C SER A 76 1.16 7.14 14.60
N VAL A 77 -0.02 6.50 14.68
CA VAL A 77 -0.82 6.10 13.51
C VAL A 77 -2.28 6.47 13.70
N SER A 78 -2.91 7.02 12.67
CA SER A 78 -4.37 7.08 12.52
C SER A 78 -4.81 6.20 11.35
N VAL A 79 -5.87 5.45 11.56
CA VAL A 79 -6.42 4.50 10.60
C VAL A 79 -7.78 4.99 10.12
N VAL A 80 -7.90 5.23 8.82
CA VAL A 80 -9.18 5.61 8.20
C VAL A 80 -10.17 4.46 8.17
N HIS A 81 -11.46 4.78 8.09
CA HIS A 81 -12.53 3.80 7.89
C HIS A 81 -12.31 3.01 6.58
N PRO A 82 -12.63 1.70 6.52
CA PRO A 82 -12.46 0.92 5.29
C PRO A 82 -13.37 1.36 4.14
N ASP A 83 -14.53 1.94 4.42
CA ASP A 83 -15.44 2.44 3.38
C ASP A 83 -14.93 3.77 2.82
N MET A 84 -14.55 3.75 1.55
CA MET A 84 -14.15 4.94 0.81
C MET A 84 -15.28 5.33 -0.14
N MET A 85 -16.10 6.31 0.30
CA MET A 85 -17.32 6.71 -0.39
C MET A 85 -17.14 8.01 -1.22
N GLU A 86 -18.20 8.77 -1.42
CA GLU A 86 -18.22 9.98 -2.26
C GLU A 86 -17.18 11.02 -1.83
N GLN A 87 -17.00 11.18 -0.52
CA GLN A 87 -16.00 12.10 0.05
C GLN A 87 -14.61 11.45 0.25
N GLY A 88 -14.36 10.29 -0.34
CA GLY A 88 -13.09 9.58 -0.20
C GLY A 88 -12.96 8.84 1.13
N TRP A 89 -11.76 8.86 1.69
CA TRP A 89 -11.46 8.24 2.99
C TRP A 89 -12.00 9.10 4.14
N SER A 90 -12.76 8.48 5.06
CA SER A 90 -13.25 9.13 6.28
C SER A 90 -12.52 8.66 7.53
N PHE A 91 -12.58 9.47 8.57
CA PHE A 91 -12.08 9.15 9.91
C PHE A 91 -13.18 8.64 10.86
N ALA A 92 -14.28 8.12 10.30
CA ALA A 92 -15.28 7.46 11.12
C ALA A 92 -14.65 6.27 11.88
N SER A 93 -14.93 6.14 13.19
CA SER A 93 -14.34 5.14 14.07
C SER A 93 -15.28 3.95 14.38
N ASN A 94 -16.41 3.86 13.70
CA ASN A 94 -17.43 2.84 13.92
C ASN A 94 -17.17 1.49 13.21
N PHE A 95 -15.94 1.25 12.75
CA PHE A 95 -15.48 -0.05 12.25
C PHE A 95 -14.29 -0.53 13.09
N PRO A 96 -14.24 -1.81 13.50
CA PRO A 96 -13.15 -2.33 14.33
C PRO A 96 -11.78 -2.07 13.70
N GLY A 97 -10.88 -1.41 14.46
CA GLY A 97 -9.53 -1.04 13.98
C GLY A 97 -9.43 0.33 13.28
N ALA A 98 -10.55 0.98 12.91
CA ALA A 98 -10.53 2.40 12.53
C ALA A 98 -10.42 3.26 13.80
N THR A 99 -9.47 4.23 13.80
CA THR A 99 -9.16 5.02 15.01
C THR A 99 -9.82 6.40 15.03
N GLY A 100 -10.22 6.90 13.88
CA GLY A 100 -10.49 8.32 13.70
C GLY A 100 -9.19 9.10 13.45
N ASP A 101 -9.31 10.43 13.35
CA ASP A 101 -8.14 11.33 13.33
C ASP A 101 -7.82 11.79 14.75
N GLU A 102 -6.89 11.13 15.40
CA GLU A 102 -6.47 11.45 16.78
C GLU A 102 -5.60 12.72 16.84
N LEU A 103 -5.16 13.25 15.70
CA LEU A 103 -4.24 14.38 15.66
C LEU A 103 -4.96 15.74 15.52
N HIS A 104 -5.93 15.84 14.64
CA HIS A 104 -6.63 17.08 14.31
C HIS A 104 -8.14 17.01 14.52
N GLY A 105 -8.70 15.80 14.65
CA GLY A 105 -10.15 15.59 14.77
C GLY A 105 -10.92 15.86 13.47
N PHE A 106 -10.27 15.67 12.31
CA PHE A 106 -10.92 15.80 11.01
C PHE A 106 -11.89 14.64 10.72
N ASP A 107 -12.91 14.91 9.94
CA ASP A 107 -13.87 13.91 9.48
C ASP A 107 -13.39 13.18 8.21
N GLN A 108 -12.63 13.87 7.35
CA GLN A 108 -12.23 13.38 6.04
C GLN A 108 -10.71 13.50 5.81
N LEU A 109 -10.12 12.52 5.14
CA LEU A 109 -8.68 12.53 4.85
C LEU A 109 -8.24 13.70 3.95
N PHE A 110 -9.13 14.22 3.09
CA PHE A 110 -8.77 15.36 2.24
C PHE A 110 -8.47 16.64 3.06
N GLU A 111 -9.01 16.77 4.28
CA GLU A 111 -8.74 17.90 5.17
C GLU A 111 -7.27 17.91 5.64
N VAL A 112 -6.64 16.74 5.78
CA VAL A 112 -5.20 16.62 6.05
C VAL A 112 -4.37 17.22 4.91
N TYR A 113 -4.76 16.99 3.66
CA TYR A 113 -4.10 17.57 2.48
C TYR A 113 -4.31 19.09 2.40
N GLN A 114 -5.54 19.55 2.65
CA GLN A 114 -5.87 20.99 2.68
C GLN A 114 -5.12 21.72 3.78
N LYS A 115 -4.92 21.07 4.95
CA LYS A 115 -4.12 21.62 6.05
C LYS A 115 -2.65 21.74 5.66
N ALA A 116 -2.08 20.74 4.98
CA ALA A 116 -0.69 20.79 4.50
C ALA A 116 -0.46 21.88 3.45
N GLN A 117 -1.41 22.02 2.52
CA GLN A 117 -1.37 23.02 1.46
C GLN A 117 -2.79 23.36 1.02
N ARG A 118 -3.22 24.61 1.30
CA ARG A 118 -4.60 25.05 1.15
C ARG A 118 -5.18 24.94 -0.27
N ASP A 119 -4.36 25.18 -1.28
CA ASP A 119 -4.72 25.21 -2.70
C ASP A 119 -4.22 23.98 -3.48
N VAL A 120 -3.90 22.88 -2.79
CA VAL A 120 -3.34 21.70 -3.43
C VAL A 120 -4.28 21.06 -4.44
N SER A 121 -3.72 20.66 -5.59
CA SER A 121 -4.38 19.83 -6.60
C SER A 121 -3.73 18.46 -6.63
N THR A 122 -4.40 17.43 -6.07
CA THR A 122 -3.82 16.09 -5.91
C THR A 122 -4.89 15.01 -5.69
N SER A 123 -4.52 13.76 -5.91
CA SER A 123 -5.28 12.61 -5.43
C SER A 123 -5.10 12.43 -3.93
N VAL A 124 -6.19 12.31 -3.18
CA VAL A 124 -6.18 12.08 -1.73
C VAL A 124 -6.02 10.59 -1.46
N THR A 125 -4.86 10.20 -1.00
CA THR A 125 -4.44 8.79 -0.85
C THR A 125 -3.73 8.53 0.47
N VAL A 126 -3.64 7.26 0.85
CA VAL A 126 -2.79 6.75 1.94
C VAL A 126 -1.69 5.85 1.35
N PRO A 127 -0.50 5.75 2.02
CA PRO A 127 -0.12 6.35 3.29
C PRO A 127 0.18 7.85 3.18
N ILE A 128 0.16 8.55 4.32
CA ILE A 128 0.70 9.90 4.47
C ILE A 128 1.63 9.91 5.69
N LEU A 129 2.86 10.36 5.50
CA LEU A 129 3.78 10.66 6.59
C LEU A 129 3.68 12.16 6.91
N TRP A 130 3.18 12.48 8.10
CA TRP A 130 2.89 13.83 8.59
C TRP A 130 3.92 14.29 9.60
N ASP A 131 4.32 15.55 9.54
CA ASP A 131 5.15 16.21 10.56
C ASP A 131 4.25 17.05 11.49
N LYS A 132 4.10 16.63 12.75
CA LYS A 132 3.30 17.34 13.77
C LYS A 132 3.87 18.68 14.19
N LYS A 133 5.20 18.89 14.02
CA LYS A 133 5.89 20.12 14.41
C LYS A 133 5.75 21.21 13.38
N LEU A 134 5.81 20.85 12.09
CA LEU A 134 5.66 21.78 10.97
C LEU A 134 4.24 21.80 10.39
N ASP A 135 3.37 20.92 10.91
CA ASP A 135 1.96 20.83 10.55
C ASP A 135 1.76 20.67 9.03
N THR A 136 2.48 19.70 8.45
CA THR A 136 2.50 19.47 7.00
C THR A 136 2.80 18.01 6.65
N ILE A 137 2.50 17.63 5.41
CA ILE A 137 2.87 16.32 4.84
C ILE A 137 4.36 16.33 4.50
N VAL A 138 5.10 15.32 4.98
CA VAL A 138 6.47 15.04 4.56
C VAL A 138 6.46 14.27 3.24
N ASN A 139 5.73 13.15 3.21
CA ASN A 139 5.75 12.26 2.07
C ASN A 139 4.45 11.44 1.97
N ASN A 140 3.99 11.19 0.74
CA ASN A 140 2.81 10.34 0.48
C ASN A 140 3.09 9.24 -0.57
N GLU A 141 4.38 8.93 -0.82
CA GLU A 141 4.80 7.83 -1.68
C GLU A 141 5.35 6.67 -0.83
N SER A 142 4.64 5.55 -0.84
CA SER A 142 4.96 4.40 0.02
C SER A 142 6.36 3.85 -0.16
N SER A 143 6.89 3.83 -1.39
CA SER A 143 8.23 3.36 -1.70
C SER A 143 9.32 4.23 -1.08
N GLN A 144 9.07 5.53 -0.92
CA GLN A 144 9.99 6.45 -0.25
C GLN A 144 9.83 6.40 1.27
N ILE A 145 8.59 6.33 1.77
CA ILE A 145 8.32 6.23 3.21
C ILE A 145 8.99 4.99 3.81
N ILE A 146 8.93 3.83 3.15
CA ILE A 146 9.62 2.62 3.64
C ILE A 146 11.13 2.78 3.67
N ARG A 147 11.75 3.49 2.72
CA ARG A 147 13.19 3.79 2.73
C ARG A 147 13.57 4.78 3.83
N ILE A 148 12.71 5.77 4.13
CA ILE A 148 12.86 6.64 5.30
C ILE A 148 12.85 5.80 6.58
N PHE A 149 11.87 4.91 6.74
CA PHE A 149 11.76 4.05 7.93
C PHE A 149 12.92 3.05 8.03
N ASN A 150 13.44 2.56 6.91
CA ASN A 150 14.54 1.61 6.86
C ASN A 150 15.84 2.15 7.50
N SER A 151 16.10 3.45 7.39
CA SER A 151 17.41 4.00 7.77
C SER A 151 17.40 5.22 8.67
N ALA A 152 16.44 6.16 8.48
CA ALA A 152 16.51 7.46 9.14
C ALA A 152 16.48 7.39 10.69
N PHE A 153 15.78 6.42 11.24
CA PHE A 153 15.54 6.30 12.68
C PHE A 153 16.44 5.27 13.39
N ASN A 154 17.47 4.72 12.72
CA ASN A 154 18.32 3.68 13.27
C ASN A 154 19.00 4.06 14.59
N GLU A 155 19.49 5.30 14.69
CA GLU A 155 20.10 5.80 15.94
C GLU A 155 19.10 5.95 17.08
N LEU A 156 17.85 6.25 16.75
CA LEU A 156 16.77 6.43 17.72
C LEU A 156 16.28 5.10 18.32
N THR A 157 16.16 4.07 17.48
CA THR A 157 15.65 2.76 17.88
C THR A 157 16.75 1.77 18.27
N GLY A 158 18.00 2.01 17.83
CA GLY A 158 19.09 1.03 17.90
C GLY A 158 18.97 -0.12 16.89
N ASN A 159 17.94 -0.11 16.06
CA ASN A 159 17.66 -1.16 15.07
C ASN A 159 18.33 -0.83 13.73
N SER A 160 19.47 -1.46 13.46
CA SER A 160 20.28 -1.24 12.26
C SER A 160 20.00 -2.23 11.12
N VAL A 161 18.96 -3.08 11.24
CA VAL A 161 18.60 -4.01 10.16
C VAL A 161 18.28 -3.20 8.90
N ASP A 162 18.93 -3.58 7.79
CA ASP A 162 18.81 -2.89 6.50
C ASP A 162 18.14 -3.82 5.46
N PHE A 163 16.95 -3.46 5.01
CA PHE A 163 16.20 -4.17 3.98
C PHE A 163 16.52 -3.70 2.56
N TYR A 164 17.42 -2.69 2.43
CA TYR A 164 17.88 -2.15 1.14
C TYR A 164 19.41 -1.96 1.16
N PRO A 165 20.19 -3.02 1.49
CA PRO A 165 21.62 -2.93 1.64
C PRO A 165 22.32 -2.60 0.32
N GLU A 166 23.35 -1.76 0.38
CA GLU A 166 24.02 -1.18 -0.78
C GLU A 166 24.45 -2.23 -1.82
N ALA A 167 25.01 -3.34 -1.38
CA ALA A 167 25.49 -4.40 -2.25
C ALA A 167 24.37 -5.10 -3.06
N LEU A 168 23.11 -4.99 -2.64
CA LEU A 168 21.95 -5.64 -3.28
C LEU A 168 20.99 -4.65 -3.97
N ARG A 169 21.24 -3.34 -3.90
CA ARG A 169 20.31 -2.31 -4.40
C ARG A 169 19.93 -2.49 -5.86
N SER A 170 20.89 -2.76 -6.72
CA SER A 170 20.64 -2.92 -8.15
C SER A 170 19.68 -4.08 -8.43
N GLU A 171 19.84 -5.20 -7.73
CA GLU A 171 18.97 -6.37 -7.90
C GLU A 171 17.59 -6.13 -7.27
N ILE A 172 17.54 -5.50 -6.07
CA ILE A 172 16.30 -5.09 -5.41
C ILE A 172 15.50 -4.13 -6.30
N ASP A 173 16.15 -3.12 -6.89
CA ASP A 173 15.47 -2.15 -7.75
C ASP A 173 14.94 -2.79 -9.02
N SER A 174 15.67 -3.72 -9.63
CA SER A 174 15.20 -4.48 -10.79
C SER A 174 13.94 -5.32 -10.47
N TRP A 175 13.93 -6.02 -9.34
CA TRP A 175 12.74 -6.73 -8.88
C TRP A 175 11.59 -5.78 -8.53
N ASN A 176 11.88 -4.66 -7.89
CA ASN A 176 10.89 -3.65 -7.53
C ASN A 176 10.17 -3.06 -8.75
N GLU A 177 10.89 -2.78 -9.83
CA GLU A 177 10.32 -2.28 -11.09
C GLU A 177 9.34 -3.29 -11.69
N GLU A 178 9.78 -4.53 -11.87
CA GLU A 178 8.95 -5.59 -12.44
C GLU A 178 7.71 -5.89 -11.55
N ILE A 179 7.91 -6.01 -10.24
CA ILE A 179 6.83 -6.25 -9.28
C ILE A 179 5.84 -5.07 -9.29
N TYR A 180 6.34 -3.84 -9.33
CA TYR A 180 5.49 -2.66 -9.36
C TYR A 180 4.60 -2.66 -10.60
N GLU A 181 5.18 -2.79 -11.78
CA GLU A 181 4.46 -2.71 -13.05
C GLU A 181 3.54 -3.91 -13.28
N CYS A 182 4.06 -5.12 -13.10
CA CYS A 182 3.34 -6.32 -13.51
C CYS A 182 2.46 -6.92 -12.42
N VAL A 183 2.80 -6.72 -11.13
CA VAL A 183 2.07 -7.34 -10.02
C VAL A 183 1.30 -6.31 -9.22
N ASN A 184 1.97 -5.34 -8.58
CA ASN A 184 1.29 -4.39 -7.70
C ASN A 184 0.30 -3.48 -8.45
N ASN A 185 0.68 -2.92 -9.59
CA ASN A 185 -0.23 -2.21 -10.49
C ASN A 185 -0.99 -3.17 -11.42
N GLY A 186 -0.40 -4.32 -11.76
CA GLY A 186 -1.00 -5.32 -12.63
C GLY A 186 -2.37 -5.78 -12.18
N VAL A 187 -2.57 -6.03 -10.87
CA VAL A 187 -3.88 -6.38 -10.32
C VAL A 187 -4.91 -5.26 -10.48
N TYR A 188 -4.49 -3.98 -10.34
CA TYR A 188 -5.38 -2.83 -10.57
C TYR A 188 -5.66 -2.60 -12.06
N ARG A 189 -4.66 -2.78 -12.93
CA ARG A 189 -4.87 -2.74 -14.38
C ARG A 189 -5.84 -3.81 -14.84
N SER A 190 -5.77 -5.01 -14.25
CA SER A 190 -6.75 -6.08 -14.50
C SER A 190 -8.16 -5.69 -14.02
N GLY A 191 -8.28 -5.19 -12.78
CA GLY A 191 -9.58 -4.93 -12.15
C GLY A 191 -10.30 -3.68 -12.65
N PHE A 192 -9.55 -2.65 -13.04
CA PHE A 192 -10.07 -1.36 -13.50
C PHE A 192 -10.04 -1.17 -15.01
N ALA A 193 -9.68 -2.22 -15.77
CA ALA A 193 -9.73 -2.19 -17.23
C ALA A 193 -11.13 -1.82 -17.74
N GLN A 194 -11.19 -0.92 -18.72
CA GLN A 194 -12.43 -0.45 -19.35
C GLN A 194 -12.71 -1.13 -20.69
N SER A 195 -11.80 -2.02 -21.16
CA SER A 195 -11.96 -2.81 -22.36
C SER A 195 -11.49 -4.26 -22.15
N GLN A 196 -12.03 -5.19 -22.95
CA GLN A 196 -11.62 -6.60 -22.89
C GLN A 196 -10.14 -6.75 -23.22
N SER A 197 -9.64 -6.05 -24.22
CA SER A 197 -8.24 -6.10 -24.64
C SER A 197 -7.28 -5.60 -23.56
N ALA A 198 -7.63 -4.47 -22.87
CA ALA A 198 -6.84 -3.97 -21.75
C ALA A 198 -6.81 -4.96 -20.57
N HIS A 199 -7.96 -5.58 -20.25
CA HIS A 199 -8.04 -6.62 -19.22
C HIS A 199 -7.17 -7.84 -19.58
N GLU A 200 -7.29 -8.37 -20.77
CA GLU A 200 -6.51 -9.54 -21.22
C GLU A 200 -5.01 -9.26 -21.22
N HIS A 201 -4.61 -8.09 -21.67
CA HIS A 201 -3.21 -7.66 -21.64
C HIS A 201 -2.67 -7.62 -20.20
N ALA A 202 -3.38 -6.94 -19.29
CA ALA A 202 -2.99 -6.83 -17.88
C ALA A 202 -2.91 -8.20 -17.18
N VAL A 203 -3.90 -9.07 -17.41
CA VAL A 203 -3.91 -10.44 -16.85
C VAL A 203 -2.74 -11.26 -17.39
N ASN A 204 -2.42 -11.18 -18.70
CA ASN A 204 -1.31 -11.91 -19.29
C ASN A 204 0.04 -11.48 -18.69
N GLU A 205 0.27 -10.20 -18.51
CA GLU A 205 1.50 -9.67 -17.88
C GLU A 205 1.60 -10.07 -16.42
N LEU A 206 0.51 -9.92 -15.66
CA LEU A 206 0.43 -10.29 -14.25
C LEU A 206 0.81 -11.75 -14.01
N PHE A 207 0.19 -12.68 -14.76
CA PHE A 207 0.44 -14.10 -14.57
C PHE A 207 1.80 -14.55 -15.10
N ARG A 208 2.34 -13.90 -16.13
CA ARG A 208 3.73 -14.12 -16.56
C ARG A 208 4.73 -13.75 -15.47
N ALA A 209 4.50 -12.62 -14.78
CA ALA A 209 5.33 -12.20 -13.66
C ALA A 209 5.21 -13.16 -12.46
N LEU A 210 3.99 -13.57 -12.10
CA LEU A 210 3.78 -14.56 -11.03
C LEU A 210 4.45 -15.90 -11.35
N ASP A 211 4.34 -16.39 -12.58
CA ASP A 211 5.03 -17.62 -13.02
C ASP A 211 6.56 -17.50 -12.96
N LYS A 212 7.11 -16.32 -13.26
CA LYS A 212 8.55 -16.03 -13.09
C LYS A 212 8.95 -16.05 -11.62
N ILE A 213 8.16 -15.40 -10.75
CA ILE A 213 8.39 -15.38 -9.29
C ILE A 213 8.35 -16.81 -8.73
N ASP A 214 7.37 -17.62 -9.10
CA ASP A 214 7.25 -19.01 -8.63
C ASP A 214 8.47 -19.85 -9.02
N ARG A 215 8.92 -19.74 -10.28
CA ARG A 215 10.14 -20.41 -10.75
C ARG A 215 11.40 -19.93 -10.01
N HIS A 216 11.50 -18.63 -9.71
CA HIS A 216 12.62 -18.10 -8.94
C HIS A 216 12.64 -18.68 -7.53
N LEU A 217 11.48 -18.66 -6.86
CA LEU A 217 11.32 -19.16 -5.49
C LEU A 217 11.48 -20.69 -5.37
N SER A 218 11.47 -21.44 -6.49
CA SER A 218 11.82 -22.87 -6.45
C SER A 218 13.27 -23.15 -6.08
N ARG A 219 14.14 -22.15 -6.18
CA ARG A 219 15.59 -22.24 -5.94
C ARG A 219 16.09 -21.24 -4.90
N HIS A 220 15.28 -20.25 -4.54
CA HIS A 220 15.67 -19.18 -3.64
C HIS A 220 14.63 -18.99 -2.52
N SER A 221 15.10 -18.70 -1.33
CA SER A 221 14.22 -18.42 -0.18
C SER A 221 13.61 -17.03 -0.21
N TYR A 222 14.24 -16.07 -0.90
CA TYR A 222 13.84 -14.68 -1.03
C TYR A 222 14.02 -14.21 -2.48
N LEU A 223 13.46 -13.05 -2.81
CA LEU A 223 13.60 -12.49 -4.15
C LEU A 223 15.04 -12.06 -4.45
N VAL A 224 15.75 -11.55 -3.44
CA VAL A 224 17.13 -11.09 -3.58
C VAL A 224 17.99 -11.65 -2.46
N GLY A 225 19.12 -12.21 -2.82
CA GLY A 225 20.07 -12.78 -1.86
C GLY A 225 19.47 -13.91 -1.00
N ASN A 226 19.98 -14.02 0.23
CA ASN A 226 19.54 -15.03 1.21
C ASN A 226 18.87 -14.41 2.44
N GLN A 227 18.29 -13.23 2.31
CA GLN A 227 17.66 -12.47 3.38
C GLN A 227 16.41 -11.75 2.92
N LEU A 228 15.55 -11.40 3.88
CA LEU A 228 14.38 -10.55 3.63
C LEU A 228 14.84 -9.17 3.16
N THR A 229 14.31 -8.71 2.03
CA THR A 229 14.65 -7.40 1.44
C THR A 229 13.40 -6.56 1.14
N GLU A 230 13.60 -5.30 0.76
CA GLU A 230 12.55 -4.41 0.31
C GLU A 230 11.70 -5.03 -0.82
N ALA A 231 12.31 -5.80 -1.73
CA ALA A 231 11.59 -6.44 -2.83
C ALA A 231 10.51 -7.41 -2.32
N ASP A 232 10.85 -8.26 -1.33
CA ASP A 232 9.90 -9.15 -0.67
C ASP A 232 8.78 -8.36 0.00
N LEU A 233 9.14 -7.32 0.77
CA LEU A 233 8.22 -6.51 1.55
C LEU A 233 7.28 -5.66 0.68
N ARG A 234 7.66 -5.34 -0.56
CA ARG A 234 6.80 -4.67 -1.55
C ARG A 234 5.85 -5.63 -2.25
N LEU A 235 6.21 -6.90 -2.39
CA LEU A 235 5.39 -7.93 -3.03
C LEU A 235 4.29 -8.45 -2.09
N ILE A 236 4.62 -8.73 -0.83
CA ILE A 236 3.75 -9.40 0.15
C ILE A 236 2.35 -8.80 0.28
N PRO A 237 2.14 -7.48 0.41
CA PRO A 237 0.80 -6.92 0.55
C PRO A 237 -0.14 -7.25 -0.60
N THR A 238 0.39 -7.39 -1.82
CA THR A 238 -0.39 -7.80 -2.99
C THR A 238 -0.73 -9.30 -2.93
N LEU A 239 0.24 -10.15 -2.58
CA LEU A 239 -0.01 -11.60 -2.47
C LEU A 239 -1.04 -11.92 -1.40
N LEU A 240 -1.00 -11.25 -0.23
CA LEU A 240 -1.99 -11.42 0.85
C LEU A 240 -3.41 -11.07 0.44
N ARG A 241 -3.57 -10.13 -0.50
CA ARG A 241 -4.88 -9.68 -1.01
C ARG A 241 -5.36 -10.51 -2.21
N PHE A 242 -4.48 -11.31 -2.81
CA PHE A 242 -4.74 -11.89 -4.11
C PHE A 242 -5.96 -12.80 -4.12
N ASP A 243 -5.95 -13.84 -3.28
CA ASP A 243 -7.01 -14.84 -3.25
C ASP A 243 -8.30 -14.30 -2.60
N VAL A 244 -8.17 -13.38 -1.64
CA VAL A 244 -9.33 -12.78 -0.93
C VAL A 244 -10.05 -11.68 -1.72
N VAL A 245 -9.33 -11.03 -2.66
CA VAL A 245 -9.88 -9.90 -3.42
C VAL A 245 -9.64 -10.04 -4.93
N TYR A 246 -8.39 -10.10 -5.38
CA TYR A 246 -8.07 -9.87 -6.77
C TYR A 246 -8.57 -10.97 -7.72
N VAL A 247 -8.62 -12.21 -7.24
CA VAL A 247 -9.19 -13.35 -7.99
C VAL A 247 -10.65 -13.09 -8.35
N THR A 248 -11.45 -12.66 -7.41
CA THR A 248 -12.90 -12.49 -7.61
C THR A 248 -13.24 -11.08 -8.07
N HIS A 249 -12.82 -10.08 -7.31
CA HIS A 249 -13.22 -8.68 -7.51
C HIS A 249 -12.58 -8.05 -8.75
N PHE A 250 -11.29 -8.32 -8.97
CA PHE A 250 -10.54 -7.80 -10.12
C PHE A 250 -10.42 -8.78 -11.27
N LYS A 251 -11.09 -9.93 -11.18
CA LYS A 251 -11.09 -10.97 -12.23
C LYS A 251 -9.69 -11.48 -12.59
N ALA A 252 -8.70 -11.34 -11.69
CA ALA A 252 -7.38 -11.91 -11.84
C ALA A 252 -7.39 -13.42 -11.49
N ASN A 253 -8.20 -14.20 -12.19
CA ASN A 253 -8.69 -15.50 -11.74
C ASN A 253 -8.14 -16.70 -12.52
N ARG A 254 -7.05 -16.51 -13.29
CA ARG A 254 -6.42 -17.59 -14.04
C ARG A 254 -5.85 -18.68 -13.11
N LYS A 255 -5.29 -18.26 -11.97
CA LYS A 255 -4.70 -19.11 -10.93
C LYS A 255 -4.69 -18.36 -9.59
N ARG A 256 -4.96 -19.02 -8.49
CA ARG A 256 -4.87 -18.42 -7.13
C ARG A 256 -3.43 -18.50 -6.63
N ILE A 257 -3.06 -17.69 -5.67
CA ILE A 257 -1.74 -17.79 -5.02
C ILE A 257 -1.56 -19.16 -4.35
N LYS A 258 -2.59 -19.69 -3.72
CA LYS A 258 -2.53 -21.03 -3.12
C LYS A 258 -2.31 -22.19 -4.11
N ASP A 259 -2.54 -21.96 -5.38
CA ASP A 259 -2.31 -22.96 -6.44
C ASP A 259 -0.87 -22.91 -6.99
N TYR A 260 -0.05 -21.93 -6.57
CA TYR A 260 1.39 -21.85 -6.81
C TYR A 260 2.15 -22.58 -5.71
N THR A 261 3.01 -23.51 -6.05
CA THR A 261 3.76 -24.29 -5.05
C THR A 261 4.70 -23.39 -4.22
N HIS A 262 5.56 -22.66 -4.92
CA HIS A 262 6.65 -21.94 -4.26
C HIS A 262 6.22 -20.58 -3.72
N ILE A 263 5.35 -19.85 -4.42
CA ILE A 263 4.79 -18.58 -3.91
C ILE A 263 3.93 -18.84 -2.67
N SER A 264 3.14 -19.92 -2.65
CA SER A 264 2.28 -20.25 -1.50
C SER A 264 3.12 -20.59 -0.25
N GLU A 265 4.19 -21.40 -0.42
CA GLU A 265 5.13 -21.72 0.66
C GLU A 265 5.88 -20.47 1.17
N TYR A 266 6.35 -19.64 0.24
CA TYR A 266 7.00 -18.38 0.54
C TYR A 266 6.08 -17.44 1.33
N LEU A 267 4.84 -17.22 0.85
CA LEU A 267 3.87 -16.38 1.53
C LEU A 267 3.53 -16.90 2.93
N ARG A 268 3.32 -18.22 3.09
CA ARG A 268 3.06 -18.86 4.38
C ARG A 268 4.21 -18.67 5.36
N ARG A 269 5.46 -18.76 4.89
CA ARG A 269 6.65 -18.55 5.69
C ARG A 269 6.79 -17.10 6.15
N LEU A 270 6.61 -16.14 5.23
CA LEU A 270 6.73 -14.72 5.55
C LEU A 270 5.58 -14.20 6.42
N TYR A 271 4.38 -14.76 6.25
CA TYR A 271 3.22 -14.41 7.10
C TYR A 271 3.42 -14.78 8.58
N LYS A 272 4.37 -15.67 8.90
CA LYS A 272 4.75 -15.98 10.31
C LYS A 272 5.57 -14.87 10.97
N ILE A 273 6.09 -13.93 10.21
CA ILE A 273 6.81 -12.77 10.74
C ILE A 273 5.79 -11.87 11.46
N PRO A 274 5.96 -11.57 12.76
CA PRO A 274 4.98 -10.80 13.52
C PRO A 274 4.59 -9.47 12.86
N ALA A 275 5.55 -8.72 12.36
CA ALA A 275 5.32 -7.45 11.68
C ALA A 275 4.40 -7.57 10.44
N ILE A 276 4.40 -8.70 9.74
CA ILE A 276 3.51 -8.94 8.60
C ILE A 276 2.14 -9.41 9.07
N HIS A 277 2.10 -10.40 9.97
CA HIS A 277 0.85 -10.96 10.47
C HIS A 277 0.01 -9.91 11.22
N GLN A 278 0.61 -9.17 12.15
CA GLN A 278 -0.09 -8.20 13.01
C GLN A 278 -0.58 -6.96 12.25
N THR A 279 0.00 -6.66 11.10
CA THR A 279 -0.41 -5.53 10.25
C THR A 279 -1.38 -5.93 9.13
N THR A 280 -1.79 -7.21 9.08
CA THR A 280 -2.74 -7.73 8.07
C THR A 280 -4.15 -7.81 8.65
N HIS A 281 -5.06 -7.02 8.10
CA HIS A 281 -6.46 -6.92 8.54
C HIS A 281 -7.40 -7.30 7.40
N PHE A 282 -7.76 -8.60 7.30
CA PHE A 282 -8.57 -9.13 6.20
C PHE A 282 -9.99 -8.60 6.18
N ASP A 283 -10.57 -8.26 7.32
CA ASP A 283 -11.86 -7.61 7.46
C ASP A 283 -11.88 -6.23 6.78
N HIS A 284 -10.89 -5.37 7.07
CA HIS A 284 -10.72 -4.10 6.38
C HIS A 284 -10.49 -4.27 4.87
N ILE A 285 -9.64 -5.25 4.49
CA ILE A 285 -9.32 -5.54 3.10
C ILE A 285 -10.60 -5.92 2.34
N LYS A 286 -11.32 -6.94 2.80
CA LYS A 286 -12.56 -7.39 2.14
C LYS A 286 -13.62 -6.28 2.13
N ARG A 287 -13.84 -5.62 3.26
CA ARG A 287 -14.81 -4.53 3.37
C ARG A 287 -14.53 -3.44 2.35
N HIS A 288 -13.30 -2.90 2.30
CA HIS A 288 -12.95 -1.82 1.40
C HIS A 288 -13.17 -2.18 -0.06
N TYR A 289 -12.56 -3.26 -0.54
CA TYR A 289 -12.60 -3.58 -1.97
C TYR A 289 -14.02 -3.89 -2.46
N TYR A 290 -14.77 -4.71 -1.73
CA TYR A 290 -16.10 -5.11 -2.18
C TYR A 290 -17.18 -4.07 -1.91
N TYR A 291 -17.01 -3.22 -0.90
CA TYR A 291 -18.00 -2.23 -0.52
C TYR A 291 -17.80 -0.88 -1.24
N SER A 292 -16.55 -0.45 -1.43
CA SER A 292 -16.26 0.90 -1.93
C SER A 292 -16.18 1.00 -3.46
N HIS A 293 -15.97 -0.12 -4.17
CA HIS A 293 -15.86 -0.10 -5.64
C HIS A 293 -17.21 -0.40 -6.31
N GLU A 294 -18.14 0.53 -6.21
CA GLU A 294 -19.51 0.38 -6.72
C GLU A 294 -19.56 0.07 -8.23
N SER A 295 -18.64 0.64 -9.03
CA SER A 295 -18.56 0.36 -10.47
C SER A 295 -18.24 -1.10 -10.81
N ILE A 296 -17.64 -1.85 -9.87
CA ILE A 296 -17.31 -3.27 -10.03
C ILE A 296 -18.32 -4.15 -9.31
N ASN A 297 -18.80 -3.71 -8.14
CA ASN A 297 -19.69 -4.46 -7.26
C ASN A 297 -20.84 -3.57 -6.77
N PRO A 298 -21.83 -3.28 -7.63
CA PRO A 298 -22.88 -2.30 -7.34
C PRO A 298 -23.79 -2.69 -6.15
N GLN A 299 -23.95 -3.98 -5.86
CA GLN A 299 -24.72 -4.46 -4.70
C GLN A 299 -23.91 -4.43 -3.41
N ARG A 300 -22.61 -4.11 -3.45
CA ARG A 300 -21.72 -4.05 -2.28
C ARG A 300 -21.68 -5.33 -1.45
N ILE A 301 -21.94 -6.50 -2.08
CA ILE A 301 -21.91 -7.81 -1.43
C ILE A 301 -20.46 -8.21 -1.19
N ILE A 302 -20.15 -8.55 0.07
CA ILE A 302 -18.83 -9.00 0.48
C ILE A 302 -18.80 -10.53 0.47
N PRO A 303 -17.95 -11.19 -0.34
CA PRO A 303 -17.85 -12.64 -0.37
C PRO A 303 -17.48 -13.24 0.99
N VAL A 304 -18.07 -14.39 1.33
CA VAL A 304 -17.75 -15.12 2.57
C VAL A 304 -16.31 -15.66 2.52
N GLY A 305 -15.98 -16.37 1.45
CA GLY A 305 -14.64 -16.99 1.26
C GLY A 305 -13.54 -16.02 0.80
N PRO A 306 -12.32 -16.55 0.60
CA PRO A 306 -11.94 -17.93 0.89
C PRO A 306 -11.79 -18.22 2.39
N ASP A 307 -12.01 -19.47 2.82
CA ASP A 307 -11.86 -19.89 4.23
C ASP A 307 -10.38 -19.87 4.67
N SER A 308 -9.47 -20.00 3.73
CA SER A 308 -8.02 -19.92 3.96
C SER A 308 -7.31 -19.37 2.73
N ILE A 309 -6.30 -18.55 2.99
CA ILE A 309 -5.35 -18.05 1.96
C ILE A 309 -4.12 -18.93 1.80
N PHE A 310 -3.99 -19.98 2.61
CA PHE A 310 -2.85 -20.90 2.64
C PHE A 310 -3.27 -22.34 2.35
#